data_4a0af474404399201476d81fef1d8370
#
_entry.id   4a0af474404399201476d81fef1d8370
#
_cell.length_a   1.000
_cell.length_b   1.000
_cell.length_c   1.000
_cell.angle_alpha   90.00
_cell.angle_beta   90.00
_cell.angle_gamma   90.00
#
_symmetry.space_group_name_H-M   'P 1'
#
loop_
_entity.id
_entity.type
_entity.pdbx_description
1 polymer ?
#
loop_
_entity_poly.entity_id
_entity_poly.type
_entity_poly.pdbx_seq_one_letter_code
_entity_poly.pdbx_strand_id
1 'polypeptide(L)'
;MRLQAILSATVLGFAALNSLGGTATVTPEPASETDEAKWEYSLSTATYLALHSQDYVNPNFTADRDWLHLEARYNYEALKTGSLWLGYNFSTGEKLVFDATPMIGGVFGNITGIAPGYAISISYKPIEFFTQGEYFFDAGTRSGNFFYTWSELSCAPARWFRVGIVVDRTKALGSSFDIRRGPLVGFKYKTVDLTTYWLSPGSREATFIFGVTFNF
;
A
#
# COMPACT_ATOMS: atom_id res chain seq x y z
N MET A 1 11.58 -6.01 -31.99
CA MET A 1 10.50 -5.00 -32.07
C MET A 1 10.02 -4.73 -30.64
N ARG A 2 10.14 -3.56 -30.22
CA ARG A 2 10.15 -2.91 -28.93
C ARG A 2 9.06 -3.33 -27.92
N LEU A 3 9.47 -4.12 -26.90
CA LEU A 3 8.66 -4.46 -25.71
C LEU A 3 8.99 -3.51 -24.51
N GLN A 4 9.48 -2.32 -24.78
CA GLN A 4 10.02 -1.40 -23.76
C GLN A 4 9.02 -0.37 -23.23
N ALA A 5 7.75 -0.42 -23.57
CA ALA A 5 6.80 0.67 -23.27
C ALA A 5 5.70 0.34 -22.26
N ILE A 6 5.70 -0.82 -21.59
CA ILE A 6 4.53 -1.24 -20.79
C ILE A 6 4.82 -1.37 -19.27
N LEU A 7 6.07 -1.28 -18.85
CA LEU A 7 6.44 -1.57 -17.43
C LEU A 7 6.68 -0.34 -16.56
N SER A 8 6.01 0.78 -16.83
CA SER A 8 5.97 1.91 -15.90
C SER A 8 4.64 1.96 -15.13
N ALA A 9 4.12 0.79 -14.75
CA ALA A 9 3.03 0.74 -13.78
C ALA A 9 3.63 0.86 -12.38
N THR A 10 3.59 2.05 -11.85
CA THR A 10 3.99 2.34 -10.47
C THR A 10 2.81 2.07 -9.57
N VAL A 11 3.04 1.26 -8.62
CA VAL A 11 2.08 0.74 -7.65
C VAL A 11 2.23 1.51 -6.35
N LEU A 12 1.15 2.01 -5.80
CA LEU A 12 1.10 2.63 -4.49
C LEU A 12 0.20 1.83 -3.56
N GLY A 13 0.78 1.40 -2.46
CA GLY A 13 0.02 1.01 -1.31
C GLY A 13 -0.15 2.17 -0.33
N PHE A 14 -1.37 2.46 0.01
CA PHE A 14 -1.66 3.29 1.16
C PHE A 14 -1.86 2.37 2.36
N ALA A 15 -0.95 2.44 3.33
CA ALA A 15 -1.24 1.90 4.64
C ALA A 15 -2.33 2.74 5.29
N ALA A 16 -3.51 2.20 5.40
CA ALA A 16 -4.49 2.70 6.35
C ALA A 16 -3.94 2.40 7.74
N LEU A 17 -3.32 3.39 8.38
CA LEU A 17 -2.85 3.30 9.75
C LEU A 17 -4.05 3.32 10.69
N ASN A 18 -4.65 2.17 10.90
CA ASN A 18 -5.56 1.97 12.03
C ASN A 18 -4.71 1.75 13.29
N SER A 19 -4.29 2.85 13.94
CA SER A 19 -3.76 2.75 15.30
C SER A 19 -4.90 2.39 16.24
N LEU A 20 -5.10 1.11 16.50
CA LEU A 20 -5.87 0.61 17.64
C LEU A 20 -5.16 1.04 18.92
N GLY A 21 -5.43 2.26 19.38
CA GLY A 21 -5.03 2.77 20.67
C GLY A 21 -6.02 2.30 21.75
N GLY A 22 -6.02 1.03 22.07
CA GLY A 22 -6.72 0.47 23.22
C GLY A 22 -5.83 0.53 24.46
N THR A 23 -6.06 1.46 25.39
CA THR A 23 -5.56 1.42 26.76
C THR A 23 -6.31 0.30 27.48
N ALA A 24 -5.71 -0.87 27.62
CA ALA A 24 -6.22 -1.93 28.47
C ALA A 24 -5.88 -1.61 29.92
N THR A 25 -6.86 -1.10 30.67
CA THR A 25 -6.86 -1.15 32.14
C THR A 25 -7.49 -2.49 32.51
N VAL A 26 -6.70 -3.39 33.05
CA VAL A 26 -7.18 -4.70 33.50
C VAL A 26 -7.93 -4.51 34.83
N THR A 27 -9.25 -4.54 34.79
CA THR A 27 -10.11 -4.82 35.94
C THR A 27 -10.91 -6.07 35.57
N PRO A 28 -10.90 -7.13 36.39
CA PRO A 28 -11.69 -8.33 36.08
C PRO A 28 -13.16 -8.05 36.39
N GLU A 29 -13.98 -7.84 35.40
CA GLU A 29 -15.44 -7.78 35.48
C GLU A 29 -16.05 -8.92 34.66
N PRO A 30 -17.21 -9.47 35.09
CA PRO A 30 -17.73 -10.75 34.61
C PRO A 30 -18.15 -10.67 33.15
N ALA A 31 -17.94 -11.82 32.47
CA ALA A 31 -18.30 -12.04 31.09
C ALA A 31 -19.68 -11.49 30.71
N SER A 32 -19.71 -10.46 29.89
CA SER A 32 -20.90 -10.06 29.13
C SER A 32 -20.49 -9.33 27.87
N GLU A 33 -21.12 -9.79 26.79
CA GLU A 33 -21.12 -9.27 25.42
C GLU A 33 -19.87 -9.62 24.60
N THR A 34 -20.07 -10.57 23.71
CA THR A 34 -19.25 -10.75 22.50
C THR A 34 -19.26 -9.42 21.77
N ASP A 35 -18.19 -8.66 21.89
CA ASP A 35 -17.94 -7.50 21.05
C ASP A 35 -17.86 -8.03 19.61
N GLU A 36 -18.98 -7.91 18.87
CA GLU A 36 -19.00 -8.33 17.48
C GLU A 36 -17.98 -7.48 16.73
N ALA A 37 -16.97 -8.12 16.19
CA ALA A 37 -15.95 -7.47 15.39
C ALA A 37 -16.60 -6.61 14.30
N LYS A 38 -16.30 -5.33 14.31
CA LYS A 38 -16.84 -4.36 13.36
C LYS A 38 -16.02 -4.37 12.09
N TRP A 39 -16.69 -4.10 10.97
CA TRP A 39 -16.01 -3.85 9.73
C TRP A 39 -15.37 -2.46 9.76
N GLU A 40 -14.14 -2.37 9.30
CA GLU A 40 -13.42 -1.13 9.03
C GLU A 40 -13.19 -1.02 7.53
N TYR A 41 -13.49 0.13 6.96
CA TYR A 41 -13.37 0.36 5.53
C TYR A 41 -12.41 1.50 5.24
N SER A 42 -11.67 1.37 4.13
CA SER A 42 -10.85 2.45 3.63
C SER A 42 -11.02 2.57 2.11
N LEU A 43 -11.15 3.79 1.63
CA LEU A 43 -11.11 4.13 0.22
C LEU A 43 -9.93 5.06 0.00
N SER A 44 -8.96 4.64 -0.77
CA SER A 44 -7.84 5.46 -1.15
C SER A 44 -7.78 5.67 -2.66
N THR A 45 -7.20 6.76 -3.06
CA THR A 45 -6.89 7.04 -4.45
C THR A 45 -5.57 7.77 -4.55
N ALA A 46 -4.75 7.38 -5.51
CA ALA A 46 -3.50 8.05 -5.83
C ALA A 46 -3.53 8.56 -7.26
N THR A 47 -3.22 9.84 -7.43
CA THR A 47 -3.07 10.48 -8.74
C THR A 47 -1.59 10.61 -9.05
N TYR A 48 -1.17 9.99 -10.12
CA TYR A 48 0.20 10.01 -10.63
C TYR A 48 0.32 11.07 -11.71
N LEU A 49 1.21 12.03 -11.50
CA LEU A 49 1.57 13.06 -12.46
C LEU A 49 3.02 12.86 -12.87
N ALA A 50 3.23 12.28 -14.04
CA ALA A 50 4.55 11.93 -14.54
C ALA A 50 5.00 12.91 -15.62
N LEU A 51 6.23 13.42 -15.54
CA LEU A 51 6.72 14.43 -16.47
C LEU A 51 6.79 13.96 -17.93
N HIS A 52 6.98 12.66 -18.17
CA HIS A 52 7.21 12.10 -19.51
C HIS A 52 6.42 10.83 -19.81
N SER A 53 5.40 10.50 -19.02
CA SER A 53 4.51 9.38 -19.23
C SER A 53 3.06 9.80 -19.01
N GLN A 54 2.12 8.90 -19.27
CA GLN A 54 0.70 9.17 -19.08
C GLN A 54 0.36 9.30 -17.59
N ASP A 55 -0.39 10.36 -17.25
CA ASP A 55 -1.00 10.50 -15.93
C ASP A 55 -2.10 9.45 -15.73
N TYR A 56 -2.24 8.97 -14.50
CA TYR A 56 -3.29 8.03 -14.17
C TYR A 56 -3.70 8.11 -12.71
N VAL A 57 -4.86 7.50 -12.42
CA VAL A 57 -5.43 7.41 -11.08
C VAL A 57 -5.48 5.93 -10.68
N ASN A 58 -5.14 5.66 -9.44
CA ASN A 58 -5.11 4.32 -8.84
C ASN A 58 -6.04 4.32 -7.62
N PRO A 59 -7.33 3.98 -7.78
CA PRO A 59 -8.23 3.76 -6.65
C PRO A 59 -8.00 2.39 -6.02
N ASN A 60 -8.13 2.35 -4.69
CA ASN A 60 -8.02 1.16 -3.88
C ASN A 60 -9.08 1.20 -2.76
N PHE A 61 -9.76 0.08 -2.53
CA PHE A 61 -10.73 -0.11 -1.47
C PHE A 61 -10.33 -1.29 -0.60
N THR A 62 -10.35 -1.10 0.73
CA THR A 62 -10.12 -2.18 1.70
C THR A 62 -11.31 -2.35 2.62
N ALA A 63 -11.54 -3.57 3.07
CA ALA A 63 -12.51 -3.94 4.09
C ALA A 63 -11.86 -4.95 5.04
N ASP A 64 -11.72 -4.55 6.29
CA ASP A 64 -11.06 -5.34 7.34
C ASP A 64 -12.05 -5.72 8.43
N ARG A 65 -11.94 -6.96 8.93
CA ARG A 65 -12.69 -7.43 10.08
C ARG A 65 -11.86 -8.47 10.83
N ASP A 66 -11.39 -8.16 12.02
CA ASP A 66 -10.47 -9.00 12.78
C ASP A 66 -9.24 -9.40 11.94
N TRP A 67 -9.11 -10.71 11.72
CA TRP A 67 -8.04 -11.29 10.91
C TRP A 67 -8.29 -11.19 9.40
N LEU A 68 -9.52 -10.93 8.96
CA LEU A 68 -9.88 -10.93 7.54
C LEU A 68 -9.55 -9.59 6.90
N HIS A 69 -8.78 -9.63 5.81
CA HIS A 69 -8.50 -8.51 4.93
C HIS A 69 -9.02 -8.78 3.53
N LEU A 70 -9.82 -7.86 3.01
CA LEU A 70 -10.30 -7.84 1.64
C LEU A 70 -9.86 -6.55 0.97
N GLU A 71 -9.35 -6.64 -0.26
CA GLU A 71 -8.91 -5.46 -0.98
C GLU A 71 -9.27 -5.55 -2.46
N ALA A 72 -9.66 -4.41 -3.04
CA ALA A 72 -9.95 -4.25 -4.47
C ALA A 72 -9.12 -3.08 -5.01
N ARG A 73 -8.33 -3.33 -6.06
CA ARG A 73 -7.43 -2.35 -6.67
C ARG A 73 -7.77 -2.14 -8.15
N TYR A 74 -7.49 -0.96 -8.65
CA TYR A 74 -7.56 -0.68 -10.08
C TYR A 74 -6.40 0.19 -10.52
N ASN A 75 -5.82 -0.10 -11.69
CA ASN A 75 -4.59 0.49 -12.21
C ASN A 75 -3.37 0.30 -11.29
N TYR A 76 -3.39 -0.75 -10.48
CA TYR A 76 -2.35 -1.01 -9.50
C TYR A 76 -1.20 -1.84 -10.11
N GLU A 77 -1.45 -3.04 -10.57
CA GLU A 77 -0.44 -3.93 -11.18
C GLU A 77 -0.09 -3.50 -12.61
N ALA A 78 -1.06 -2.92 -13.32
CA ALA A 78 -0.88 -2.31 -14.63
C ALA A 78 -2.06 -1.38 -14.95
N LEU A 79 -1.90 -0.48 -15.93
CA LEU A 79 -3.00 0.34 -16.42
C LEU A 79 -4.12 -0.55 -17.02
N LYS A 80 -5.38 -0.16 -16.76
CA LYS A 80 -6.60 -0.87 -17.18
C LYS A 80 -6.65 -2.32 -16.65
N THR A 81 -6.14 -2.51 -15.45
CA THR A 81 -6.11 -3.80 -14.74
C THR A 81 -6.77 -3.62 -13.38
N GLY A 82 -7.62 -4.56 -13.01
CA GLY A 82 -8.20 -4.68 -11.68
C GLY A 82 -7.66 -5.89 -10.95
N SER A 83 -7.70 -5.86 -9.63
CA SER A 83 -7.36 -7.02 -8.81
C SER A 83 -8.23 -7.09 -7.55
N LEU A 84 -8.46 -8.32 -7.09
CA LEU A 84 -9.15 -8.63 -5.84
C LEU A 84 -8.23 -9.47 -4.97
N TRP A 85 -8.14 -9.07 -3.71
CA TRP A 85 -7.20 -9.64 -2.75
C TRP A 85 -7.90 -10.17 -1.52
N LEU A 86 -7.38 -11.28 -1.02
CA LEU A 86 -7.74 -11.89 0.26
C LEU A 86 -6.48 -11.99 1.12
N GLY A 87 -6.53 -11.45 2.34
CA GLY A 87 -5.41 -11.41 3.27
C GLY A 87 -5.80 -11.82 4.68
N TYR A 88 -4.76 -12.00 5.50
CA TYR A 88 -4.87 -12.32 6.93
C TYR A 88 -4.13 -11.26 7.74
N ASN A 89 -4.87 -10.49 8.55
CA ASN A 89 -4.31 -9.47 9.42
C ASN A 89 -3.73 -10.11 10.69
N PHE A 90 -2.49 -9.79 10.97
CA PHE A 90 -1.79 -10.16 12.19
C PHE A 90 -1.19 -8.90 12.82
N SER A 91 -1.43 -8.69 14.12
CA SER A 91 -0.88 -7.56 14.88
C SER A 91 -0.33 -8.05 16.21
N THR A 92 0.83 -7.53 16.61
CA THR A 92 1.45 -7.82 17.91
C THR A 92 2.31 -6.67 18.41
N GLY A 93 2.49 -6.60 19.72
CA GLY A 93 3.32 -5.60 20.39
C GLY A 93 2.51 -4.45 21.00
N GLU A 94 3.13 -3.70 21.91
CA GLU A 94 2.52 -2.57 22.60
C GLU A 94 3.21 -1.24 22.27
N LYS A 95 4.51 -1.13 22.55
CA LYS A 95 5.33 0.06 22.24
C LYS A 95 5.94 -0.02 20.85
N LEU A 96 6.51 -1.18 20.53
CA LEU A 96 6.92 -1.56 19.19
C LEU A 96 5.80 -2.44 18.64
N VAL A 97 5.03 -1.89 17.73
CA VAL A 97 3.90 -2.60 17.08
C VAL A 97 4.39 -3.16 15.76
N PHE A 98 4.07 -4.41 15.53
CA PHE A 98 4.31 -5.14 14.29
C PHE A 98 2.99 -5.60 13.72
N ASP A 99 2.64 -5.10 12.54
CA ASP A 99 1.47 -5.51 11.77
C ASP A 99 1.91 -6.20 10.49
N ALA A 100 1.26 -7.29 10.13
CA ALA A 100 1.54 -8.02 8.91
C ALA A 100 0.26 -8.57 8.29
N THR A 101 0.13 -8.40 6.98
CA THR A 101 -0.99 -8.92 6.19
C THR A 101 -0.44 -9.67 4.98
N PRO A 102 -0.11 -10.97 5.13
CA PRO A 102 0.09 -11.84 3.96
C PRO A 102 -1.22 -11.96 3.19
N MET A 103 -1.14 -11.90 1.85
CA MET A 103 -2.33 -11.87 0.99
C MET A 103 -2.10 -12.56 -0.34
N ILE A 104 -3.17 -12.92 -1.02
CA ILE A 104 -3.15 -13.44 -2.39
C ILE A 104 -4.18 -12.69 -3.22
N GLY A 105 -3.79 -12.28 -4.42
CA GLY A 105 -4.64 -11.55 -5.36
C GLY A 105 -4.87 -12.29 -6.66
N GLY A 106 -6.08 -12.13 -7.20
CA GLY A 106 -6.42 -12.45 -8.58
C GLY A 106 -6.41 -11.16 -9.41
N VAL A 107 -5.64 -11.12 -10.47
CA VAL A 107 -5.42 -9.95 -11.34
C VAL A 107 -6.08 -10.19 -12.68
N PHE A 108 -6.79 -9.19 -13.22
CA PHE A 108 -7.54 -9.30 -14.47
C PHE A 108 -7.58 -7.97 -15.24
N GLY A 109 -7.63 -8.02 -16.55
CA GLY A 109 -7.65 -6.85 -17.43
C GLY A 109 -6.53 -6.90 -18.48
N ASN A 110 -5.73 -5.84 -18.59
CA ASN A 110 -4.62 -5.82 -19.53
C ASN A 110 -3.55 -6.88 -19.23
N ILE A 111 -3.39 -7.22 -17.95
CA ILE A 111 -2.65 -8.40 -17.53
C ILE A 111 -3.59 -9.30 -16.72
N THR A 112 -3.34 -10.60 -16.74
CA THR A 112 -4.16 -11.58 -16.02
C THR A 112 -3.26 -12.60 -15.35
N GLY A 113 -3.50 -12.86 -14.06
CA GLY A 113 -2.67 -13.78 -13.30
C GLY A 113 -3.05 -13.85 -11.83
N ILE A 114 -2.14 -14.36 -11.04
CA ILE A 114 -2.23 -14.41 -9.58
C ILE A 114 -1.01 -13.73 -8.97
N ALA A 115 -1.21 -13.13 -7.80
CA ALA A 115 -0.14 -12.44 -7.10
C ALA A 115 -0.17 -12.78 -5.60
N PRO A 116 0.73 -13.60 -5.06
CA PRO A 116 1.03 -13.59 -3.64
C PRO A 116 1.69 -12.27 -3.27
N GLY A 117 1.26 -11.69 -2.14
CA GLY A 117 1.73 -10.39 -1.68
C GLY A 117 1.73 -10.27 -0.16
N TYR A 118 2.16 -9.13 0.31
CA TYR A 118 2.20 -8.80 1.73
C TYR A 118 2.10 -7.28 1.94
N ALA A 119 1.60 -6.90 3.12
CA ALA A 119 1.82 -5.58 3.73
C ALA A 119 2.39 -5.78 5.13
N ILE A 120 3.38 -4.99 5.52
CA ILE A 120 4.04 -5.03 6.83
C ILE A 120 4.24 -3.60 7.33
N SER A 121 3.87 -3.36 8.58
CA SER A 121 4.19 -2.13 9.31
C SER A 121 4.95 -2.44 10.58
N ILE A 122 5.96 -1.63 10.88
CA ILE A 122 6.70 -1.65 12.15
C ILE A 122 6.69 -0.23 12.70
N SER A 123 6.00 -0.02 13.82
CA SER A 123 5.80 1.29 14.40
C SER A 123 6.40 1.39 15.80
N TYR A 124 7.22 2.41 16.00
CA TYR A 124 7.69 2.86 17.30
C TYR A 124 7.60 4.38 17.35
N LYS A 125 6.49 4.89 17.90
CA LYS A 125 6.17 6.33 17.86
C LYS A 125 7.36 7.22 18.25
N PRO A 126 7.68 8.25 17.44
CA PRO A 126 6.95 8.77 16.29
C PRO A 126 7.36 8.16 14.93
N ILE A 127 8.17 7.10 14.89
CA ILE A 127 8.75 6.51 13.67
C ILE A 127 7.91 5.30 13.22
N GLU A 128 7.75 5.16 11.92
CA GLU A 128 7.11 4.01 11.29
C GLU A 128 7.87 3.61 10.03
N PHE A 129 8.08 2.31 9.89
CA PHE A 129 8.49 1.66 8.66
C PHE A 129 7.32 0.86 8.11
N PHE A 130 6.93 1.14 6.88
CA PHE A 130 5.92 0.40 6.14
C PHE A 130 6.52 -0.18 4.88
N THR A 131 6.16 -1.42 4.55
CA THR A 131 6.49 -2.02 3.26
C THR A 131 5.37 -2.94 2.80
N GLN A 132 5.11 -2.90 1.50
CA GLN A 132 4.24 -3.86 0.84
C GLN A 132 4.90 -4.33 -0.44
N GLY A 133 4.51 -5.51 -0.89
CA GLY A 133 5.04 -6.05 -2.13
C GLY A 133 4.25 -7.26 -2.61
N GLU A 134 4.53 -7.61 -3.85
CA GLU A 134 3.89 -8.74 -4.51
C GLU A 134 4.82 -9.35 -5.55
N TYR A 135 4.58 -10.60 -5.86
CA TYR A 135 5.13 -11.26 -7.03
C TYR A 135 3.99 -11.67 -7.96
N PHE A 136 3.91 -11.02 -9.11
CA PHE A 136 2.89 -11.32 -10.11
C PHE A 136 3.32 -12.48 -10.99
N PHE A 137 2.45 -13.50 -11.09
CA PHE A 137 2.56 -14.62 -12.01
C PHE A 137 1.59 -14.41 -13.15
N ASP A 138 2.11 -14.14 -14.34
CA ASP A 138 1.32 -13.99 -15.57
C ASP A 138 0.74 -15.33 -15.99
N ALA A 139 -0.58 -15.39 -16.20
CA ALA A 139 -1.29 -16.58 -16.67
C ALA A 139 -0.99 -16.90 -18.15
N GLY A 140 -0.52 -15.91 -18.93
CA GLY A 140 -0.22 -16.07 -20.35
C GLY A 140 1.21 -16.52 -20.62
N THR A 141 2.17 -15.75 -20.14
CA THR A 141 3.59 -15.98 -20.44
C THR A 141 4.47 -15.71 -19.23
N ARG A 142 5.46 -16.57 -18.96
CA ARG A 142 6.42 -16.34 -17.86
C ARG A 142 7.19 -15.02 -17.98
N SER A 143 7.32 -14.47 -19.18
CA SER A 143 8.00 -13.20 -19.41
C SER A 143 7.24 -11.99 -18.87
N GLY A 144 5.94 -12.13 -18.57
CA GLY A 144 5.11 -11.13 -17.93
C GLY A 144 5.25 -11.08 -16.41
N ASN A 145 5.96 -12.03 -15.79
CA ASN A 145 6.14 -12.05 -14.33
C ASN A 145 6.99 -10.86 -13.87
N PHE A 146 6.59 -10.27 -12.74
CA PHE A 146 7.37 -9.21 -12.09
C PHE A 146 7.29 -9.32 -10.58
N PHE A 147 8.30 -8.74 -9.93
CA PHE A 147 8.31 -8.46 -8.50
C PHE A 147 8.18 -6.96 -8.28
N TYR A 148 7.34 -6.59 -7.33
CA TYR A 148 7.10 -5.21 -6.93
C TYR A 148 7.24 -5.04 -5.42
N THR A 149 7.79 -3.89 -4.98
CA THR A 149 7.77 -3.50 -3.58
C THR A 149 7.77 -1.98 -3.44
N TRP A 150 6.95 -1.50 -2.52
CA TRP A 150 6.88 -0.14 -2.03
C TRP A 150 7.30 -0.12 -0.57
N SER A 151 8.16 0.80 -0.18
CA SER A 151 8.61 0.92 1.22
C SER A 151 8.68 2.38 1.64
N GLU A 152 8.19 2.69 2.83
CA GLU A 152 8.21 4.02 3.44
C GLU A 152 8.91 3.96 4.79
N LEU A 153 9.72 4.96 5.09
CA LEU A 153 10.20 5.25 6.43
C LEU A 153 9.75 6.67 6.77
N SER A 154 8.90 6.81 7.75
CA SER A 154 8.30 8.08 8.11
C SER A 154 8.44 8.40 9.60
N CYS A 155 8.36 9.70 9.91
CA CYS A 155 8.29 10.24 11.25
C CYS A 155 7.07 11.15 11.35
N ALA A 156 6.22 10.94 12.37
CA ALA A 156 5.05 11.75 12.66
C ALA A 156 5.27 12.59 13.94
N PRO A 157 5.94 13.76 13.84
CA PRO A 157 6.20 14.62 15.00
C PRO A 157 4.92 15.18 15.61
N ALA A 158 3.82 15.20 14.87
CA ALA A 158 2.50 15.57 15.33
C ALA A 158 1.43 14.60 14.77
N ARG A 159 0.28 14.48 15.45
CA ARG A 159 -0.80 13.58 15.04
C ARG A 159 -1.40 13.89 13.66
N TRP A 160 -1.22 15.10 13.17
CA TRP A 160 -1.77 15.61 11.92
C TRP A 160 -0.74 15.74 10.81
N PHE A 161 0.57 15.44 11.07
CA PHE A 161 1.66 15.69 10.14
C PHE A 161 2.69 14.58 10.17
N ARG A 162 3.09 14.09 9.01
CA ARG A 162 4.20 13.13 8.83
C ARG A 162 5.11 13.54 7.67
N VAL A 163 6.38 13.21 7.80
CA VAL A 163 7.39 13.33 6.75
C VAL A 163 8.20 12.06 6.69
N GLY A 164 8.79 11.79 5.54
CA GLY A 164 9.58 10.59 5.39
C GLY A 164 10.21 10.45 4.01
N ILE A 165 10.65 9.24 3.74
CA ILE A 165 11.20 8.82 2.47
C ILE A 165 10.46 7.59 1.98
N VAL A 166 10.39 7.48 0.66
CA VAL A 166 9.78 6.35 -0.03
C VAL A 166 10.77 5.73 -1.01
N VAL A 167 10.69 4.42 -1.15
CA VAL A 167 11.41 3.64 -2.15
C VAL A 167 10.43 2.71 -2.85
N ASP A 168 10.33 2.85 -4.14
CA ASP A 168 9.54 2.04 -5.05
C ASP A 168 10.50 1.20 -5.91
N ARG A 169 10.27 -0.10 -5.99
CA ARG A 169 11.11 -1.04 -6.73
C ARG A 169 10.25 -1.98 -7.56
N THR A 170 10.55 -2.05 -8.84
CA THR A 170 9.94 -3.01 -9.75
C THR A 170 11.03 -3.82 -10.45
N LYS A 171 10.82 -5.11 -10.61
CA LYS A 171 11.71 -6.00 -11.35
C LYS A 171 10.90 -6.96 -12.22
N ALA A 172 10.89 -6.73 -13.51
CA ALA A 172 10.39 -7.72 -14.46
C ALA A 172 11.37 -8.89 -14.63
N LEU A 173 10.86 -10.06 -14.98
CA LEU A 173 11.69 -11.23 -15.22
C LEU A 173 12.69 -10.95 -16.37
N GLY A 174 13.97 -11.17 -16.08
CA GLY A 174 15.06 -10.93 -17.06
C GLY A 174 15.51 -9.46 -17.16
N SER A 175 14.95 -8.54 -16.38
CA SER A 175 15.40 -7.13 -16.32
C SER A 175 16.21 -6.82 -15.07
N SER A 176 16.86 -5.64 -15.05
CA SER A 176 17.38 -5.02 -13.83
C SER A 176 16.23 -4.45 -12.98
N PHE A 177 16.52 -4.15 -11.71
CA PHE A 177 15.58 -3.38 -10.89
C PHE A 177 15.41 -1.96 -11.44
N ASP A 178 14.17 -1.54 -11.59
CA ASP A 178 13.78 -0.13 -11.63
C ASP A 178 13.55 0.33 -10.20
N ILE A 179 14.30 1.34 -9.75
CA ILE A 179 14.26 1.83 -8.37
C ILE A 179 14.01 3.33 -8.40
N ARG A 180 12.85 3.74 -7.88
CA ARG A 180 12.49 5.14 -7.70
C ARG A 180 12.40 5.45 -6.21
N ARG A 181 12.88 6.61 -5.81
CA ARG A 181 12.92 7.04 -4.41
C ARG A 181 12.72 8.54 -4.28
N GLY A 182 12.22 8.96 -3.13
CA GLY A 182 12.05 10.38 -2.89
C GLY A 182 11.44 10.70 -1.53
N PRO A 183 11.20 11.98 -1.24
CA PRO A 183 10.53 12.42 -0.04
C PRO A 183 9.03 12.15 -0.09
N LEU A 184 8.43 12.04 1.09
CA LEU A 184 6.99 12.06 1.30
C LEU A 184 6.61 13.09 2.38
N VAL A 185 5.44 13.67 2.23
CA VAL A 185 4.79 14.55 3.21
C VAL A 185 3.33 14.15 3.32
N GLY A 186 2.86 13.97 4.55
CA GLY A 186 1.48 13.57 4.82
C GLY A 186 0.80 14.47 5.84
N PHE A 187 -0.50 14.67 5.65
CA PHE A 187 -1.39 15.39 6.55
C PHE A 187 -2.61 14.54 6.86
N LYS A 188 -2.95 14.44 8.14
CA LYS A 188 -4.14 13.72 8.62
C LYS A 188 -5.11 14.69 9.27
N TYR A 189 -6.36 14.64 8.82
CA TYR A 189 -7.45 15.37 9.43
C TYR A 189 -8.67 14.47 9.63
N LYS A 190 -8.98 14.15 10.88
CA LYS A 190 -10.04 13.19 11.24
C LYS A 190 -9.85 11.84 10.52
N THR A 191 -10.75 11.50 9.61
CA THR A 191 -10.78 10.25 8.83
C THR A 191 -10.12 10.37 7.47
N VAL A 192 -9.54 11.55 7.14
CA VAL A 192 -8.91 11.82 5.86
C VAL A 192 -7.41 11.91 6.01
N ASP A 193 -6.69 11.13 5.22
CA ASP A 193 -5.23 11.22 5.08
C ASP A 193 -4.88 11.73 3.68
N LEU A 194 -4.04 12.76 3.63
CA LEU A 194 -3.47 13.32 2.40
C LEU A 194 -1.98 13.04 2.40
N THR A 195 -1.46 12.43 1.34
CA THR A 195 -0.01 12.19 1.23
C THR A 195 0.49 12.56 -0.15
N THR A 196 1.60 13.26 -0.20
CA THR A 196 2.29 13.62 -1.43
C THR A 196 3.65 12.97 -1.46
N TYR A 197 4.01 12.42 -2.61
CA TYR A 197 5.33 11.83 -2.87
C TYR A 197 5.95 12.51 -4.08
N TRP A 198 7.28 12.68 -4.04
CA TRP A 198 8.05 13.14 -5.16
C TRP A 198 9.13 12.12 -5.49
N LEU A 199 8.83 11.21 -6.40
CA LEU A 199 9.74 10.15 -6.81
C LEU A 199 10.77 10.65 -7.82
N SER A 200 12.00 10.17 -7.69
CA SER A 200 13.14 10.43 -8.59
C SER A 200 13.35 11.93 -8.85
N PRO A 201 13.43 12.80 -7.80
CA PRO A 201 13.59 14.23 -7.96
C PRO A 201 14.82 14.57 -8.84
N GLY A 202 14.63 15.49 -9.78
CA GLY A 202 15.70 15.95 -10.68
C GLY A 202 16.01 15.01 -11.85
N SER A 203 15.33 13.88 -11.99
CA SER A 203 15.44 12.98 -13.14
C SER A 203 14.36 13.27 -14.21
N ARG A 204 14.54 12.73 -15.40
CA ARG A 204 13.50 12.74 -16.45
C ARG A 204 12.28 11.89 -16.08
N GLU A 205 12.44 10.96 -15.15
CA GLU A 205 11.40 10.07 -14.66
C GLU A 205 10.74 10.58 -13.37
N ALA A 206 10.96 11.86 -13.03
CA ALA A 206 10.36 12.46 -11.85
C ALA A 206 8.83 12.35 -11.91
N THR A 207 8.26 11.87 -10.83
CA THR A 207 6.81 11.63 -10.69
C THR A 207 6.32 12.25 -9.40
N PHE A 208 5.29 13.07 -9.48
CA PHE A 208 4.53 13.50 -8.32
C PHE A 208 3.32 12.60 -8.12
N ILE A 209 3.06 12.26 -6.87
CA ILE A 209 1.92 11.42 -6.53
C ILE A 209 1.15 12.11 -5.42
N PHE A 210 -0.15 12.29 -5.65
CA PHE A 210 -1.08 12.85 -4.68
C PHE A 210 -2.05 11.76 -4.23
N GLY A 211 -1.95 11.37 -2.97
CA GLY A 211 -2.80 10.37 -2.37
C GLY A 211 -3.82 10.98 -1.43
N VAL A 212 -5.03 10.46 -1.47
CA VAL A 212 -6.12 10.74 -0.54
C VAL A 212 -6.68 9.43 -0.03
N THR A 213 -6.80 9.29 1.29
CA THR A 213 -7.42 8.12 1.92
C THR A 213 -8.54 8.56 2.85
N PHE A 214 -9.68 7.88 2.75
CA PHE A 214 -10.84 8.03 3.63
C PHE A 214 -11.00 6.74 4.43
N ASN A 215 -11.03 6.85 5.77
CA ASN A 215 -11.27 5.73 6.69
C ASN A 215 -12.66 5.88 7.33
N PHE A 216 -13.48 4.84 7.36
CA PHE A 216 -14.86 4.86 7.87
C PHE A 216 -15.36 3.49 8.34
#